data_c56d7c13e0c583e9801d62a1b972ab2c
#
_entry.id   c56d7c13e0c583e9801d62a1b972ab2c
#
_cell.length_a   1.000
_cell.length_b   1.000
_cell.length_c   1.000
_cell.angle_alpha   90.00
_cell.angle_beta   90.00
_cell.angle_gamma   90.00
#
_symmetry.space_group_name_H-M   'P 1'
#
loop_
_entity.id
_entity.type
_entity.pdbx_description
1 polymer ?
#
loop_
_entity_poly.entity_id
_entity_poly.type
_entity_poly.pdbx_seq_one_letter_code
_entity_poly.pdbx_strand_id
1 'polypeptide(L)'
;MTKPTHLFTTIGIGAAATVLAALAGCTRPSVPAAQDGKDGKAAQIERGRQLVAIGGCNDCHTPLKFDAEVGMPVPDMSRMLSGHPEGAPDPAGAPAGHDMGVINATMTSFKLPFGTVYTANLTPDKDTGLGSWTEDMFVRAVRTGRHMGGNGRPILPPMPWPNVGQLSDGDIKAVFAFLQSIPAIRNDVPAPKVPDAVMDGIAASYDKMMKKMHAQAAAQAAAGQTVAQR
;
A
#
# COMPACT_ATOMS: atom_id res chain seq x y z
N MET A 1 83.20 7.64 -19.71
CA MET A 1 83.70 8.95 -19.95
C MET A 1 82.45 9.83 -20.03
N THR A 2 82.08 10.73 -19.25
CA THR A 2 82.59 11.71 -18.34
C THR A 2 81.47 12.13 -17.33
N LYS A 3 81.78 12.16 -16.05
CA LYS A 3 81.20 13.03 -15.05
C LYS A 3 81.75 14.42 -15.28
N PRO A 4 81.28 15.52 -14.72
CA PRO A 4 80.62 15.77 -13.44
C PRO A 4 79.51 16.90 -13.54
N THR A 5 78.87 17.53 -12.60
CA THR A 5 79.34 18.22 -11.40
C THR A 5 78.08 18.66 -10.57
N HIS A 6 78.27 18.76 -9.31
CA HIS A 6 77.40 19.24 -8.24
C HIS A 6 76.95 20.73 -8.40
N LEU A 7 75.79 21.06 -7.89
CA LEU A 7 75.64 22.28 -7.12
C LEU A 7 74.55 22.17 -6.06
N PHE A 8 74.95 22.32 -4.80
CA PHE A 8 74.09 22.48 -3.61
C PHE A 8 73.57 23.91 -3.59
N THR A 9 72.29 24.11 -3.26
CA THR A 9 71.90 25.35 -2.52
C THR A 9 70.76 25.01 -1.56
N THR A 10 71.00 25.31 -0.31
CA THR A 10 70.19 25.18 0.85
C THR A 10 69.20 26.35 1.03
N ILE A 11 68.24 26.11 1.93
CA ILE A 11 67.50 27.06 2.77
C ILE A 11 66.13 27.50 2.30
N GLY A 12 65.13 27.17 3.12
CA GLY A 12 63.80 27.77 3.14
C GLY A 12 62.90 27.11 4.19
N ILE A 13 63.03 27.60 5.41
CA ILE A 13 62.22 27.25 6.59
C ILE A 13 60.81 27.79 6.41
N GLY A 14 59.79 26.98 6.74
CA GLY A 14 58.59 27.49 7.39
C GLY A 14 57.36 27.66 6.56
N ALA A 15 56.40 26.77 6.81
CA ALA A 15 55.01 27.13 7.13
C ALA A 15 54.25 25.88 7.49
N ALA A 16 53.94 25.70 8.75
CA ALA A 16 52.98 24.72 9.23
C ALA A 16 51.59 25.13 8.76
N ALA A 17 51.06 24.48 7.74
CA ALA A 17 49.68 24.64 7.34
C ALA A 17 48.84 23.66 8.16
N THR A 18 48.15 24.18 9.17
CA THR A 18 47.08 23.48 9.89
C THR A 18 45.96 23.13 8.94
N VAL A 19 45.85 21.88 8.54
CA VAL A 19 44.67 21.36 7.82
C VAL A 19 43.55 21.26 8.84
N LEU A 20 42.66 22.25 8.86
CA LEU A 20 41.37 22.18 9.51
C LEU A 20 40.51 21.18 8.71
N ALA A 21 40.35 19.97 9.22
CA ALA A 21 39.39 19.00 8.68
C ALA A 21 37.98 19.56 8.92
N ALA A 22 37.39 20.15 7.89
CA ALA A 22 35.97 20.44 7.86
C ALA A 22 35.20 19.11 7.84
N LEU A 23 34.72 18.67 9.00
CA LEU A 23 33.67 17.64 9.09
C LEU A 23 32.42 18.25 8.48
N ALA A 24 32.25 18.07 7.16
CA ALA A 24 30.99 18.30 6.48
C ALA A 24 30.02 17.27 7.03
N GLY A 25 29.27 17.65 8.05
CA GLY A 25 28.15 16.86 8.53
C GLY A 25 27.20 16.61 7.37
N CYS A 26 26.98 15.35 7.04
CA CYS A 26 25.88 14.93 6.16
C CYS A 26 24.57 15.32 6.87
N THR A 27 24.12 16.56 6.67
CA THR A 27 22.75 16.92 7.00
C THR A 27 21.86 16.12 6.07
N ARG A 28 21.18 15.11 6.61
CA ARG A 28 20.05 14.51 5.91
C ARG A 28 19.15 15.65 5.44
N PRO A 29 18.74 15.66 4.15
CA PRO A 29 17.75 16.62 3.73
C PRO A 29 16.52 16.41 4.61
N SER A 30 16.20 17.38 5.43
CA SER A 30 14.93 17.43 6.15
C SER A 30 13.85 17.48 5.08
N VAL A 31 13.03 16.42 5.03
CA VAL A 31 11.79 16.47 4.25
C VAL A 31 11.03 17.69 4.76
N PRO A 32 10.68 18.66 3.91
CA PRO A 32 9.94 19.83 4.36
C PRO A 32 8.67 19.36 5.06
N ALA A 33 8.43 19.86 6.27
CA ALA A 33 7.15 19.71 6.93
C ALA A 33 6.07 20.19 5.96
N ALA A 34 4.99 19.39 5.80
CA ALA A 34 3.89 19.69 4.91
C ALA A 34 3.46 21.15 5.10
N GLN A 35 3.52 21.92 4.02
CA GLN A 35 2.99 23.29 4.04
C GLN A 35 1.48 23.16 4.07
N ASP A 36 0.86 23.67 5.13
CA ASP A 36 -0.59 23.75 5.32
C ASP A 36 -1.17 24.65 4.21
N GLY A 37 -1.85 24.03 3.24
CA GLY A 37 -2.47 24.75 2.13
C GLY A 37 -2.86 23.82 0.99
N LYS A 38 -3.34 24.39 -0.11
CA LYS A 38 -3.71 23.67 -1.35
C LYS A 38 -2.56 22.80 -1.86
N ASP A 39 -1.33 23.24 -1.72
CA ASP A 39 -0.13 22.50 -2.15
C ASP A 39 0.11 21.25 -1.29
N GLY A 40 -0.17 21.31 0.01
CA GLY A 40 -0.08 20.17 0.91
C GLY A 40 -1.09 19.07 0.56
N LYS A 41 -2.34 19.46 0.22
CA LYS A 41 -3.38 18.50 -0.19
C LYS A 41 -3.06 17.87 -1.55
N ALA A 42 -2.56 18.62 -2.50
CA ALA A 42 -2.16 18.09 -3.80
C ALA A 42 -1.00 17.09 -3.66
N ALA A 43 0.00 17.39 -2.83
CA ALA A 43 1.10 16.48 -2.53
C ALA A 43 0.62 15.21 -1.82
N GLN A 44 -0.33 15.32 -0.90
CA GLN A 44 -0.96 14.17 -0.23
C GLN A 44 -1.69 13.27 -1.23
N ILE A 45 -2.50 13.84 -2.12
CA ILE A 45 -3.22 13.09 -3.17
C ILE A 45 -2.22 12.39 -4.11
N GLU A 46 -1.16 13.09 -4.53
CA GLU A 46 -0.14 12.50 -5.40
C GLU A 46 0.62 11.35 -4.70
N ARG A 47 0.94 11.50 -3.41
CA ARG A 47 1.49 10.41 -2.61
C ARG A 47 0.54 9.21 -2.56
N GLY A 48 -0.76 9.47 -2.35
CA GLY A 48 -1.79 8.43 -2.37
C GLY A 48 -1.89 7.71 -3.71
N ARG A 49 -1.85 8.46 -4.82
CA ARG A 49 -1.83 7.91 -6.18
C ARG A 49 -0.67 6.95 -6.39
N GLN A 50 0.53 7.32 -5.93
CA GLN A 50 1.73 6.46 -6.04
C GLN A 50 1.58 5.19 -5.20
N LEU A 51 1.05 5.30 -3.98
CA LEU A 51 0.83 4.15 -3.09
C LEU A 51 -0.22 3.19 -3.65
N VAL A 52 -1.31 3.70 -4.24
CA VAL A 52 -2.33 2.89 -4.92
C VAL A 52 -1.74 2.14 -6.12
N ALA A 53 -0.87 2.80 -6.90
CA ALA A 53 -0.20 2.18 -8.04
C ALA A 53 0.80 1.09 -7.59
N ILE A 54 1.68 1.40 -6.63
CA ILE A 54 2.69 0.44 -6.13
C ILE A 54 2.02 -0.72 -5.38
N GLY A 55 0.93 -0.43 -4.65
CA GLY A 55 0.15 -1.43 -3.91
C GLY A 55 -0.70 -2.34 -4.79
N GLY A 56 -0.74 -2.14 -6.12
CA GLY A 56 -1.49 -2.96 -7.05
C GLY A 56 -3.00 -2.93 -6.83
N CYS A 57 -3.55 -1.85 -6.28
CA CYS A 57 -4.98 -1.78 -5.98
C CYS A 57 -5.85 -1.95 -7.23
N ASN A 58 -5.37 -1.43 -8.37
CA ASN A 58 -6.05 -1.57 -9.65
C ASN A 58 -6.14 -3.03 -10.14
N ASP A 59 -5.21 -3.91 -9.75
CA ASP A 59 -5.15 -5.28 -10.27
C ASP A 59 -6.40 -6.09 -9.91
N CYS A 60 -7.02 -5.77 -8.76
CA CYS A 60 -8.24 -6.41 -8.30
C CYS A 60 -9.45 -5.47 -8.28
N HIS A 61 -9.26 -4.15 -8.07
CA HIS A 61 -10.37 -3.22 -7.91
C HIS A 61 -10.78 -2.49 -9.20
N THR A 62 -10.03 -2.64 -10.29
CA THR A 62 -10.40 -2.17 -11.63
C THR A 62 -10.72 -3.37 -12.50
N PRO A 63 -11.97 -3.52 -12.99
CA PRO A 63 -12.32 -4.68 -13.79
C PRO A 63 -11.55 -4.70 -15.10
N LEU A 64 -11.11 -5.90 -15.52
CA LEU A 64 -10.54 -6.09 -16.84
C LEU A 64 -11.63 -6.13 -17.91
N LYS A 65 -11.33 -5.61 -19.09
CA LYS A 65 -12.09 -5.79 -20.32
C LYS A 65 -11.18 -6.26 -21.43
N PHE A 66 -11.70 -7.09 -22.35
CA PHE A 66 -10.94 -7.46 -23.54
C PHE A 66 -10.77 -6.26 -24.46
N ASP A 67 -9.53 -6.01 -24.87
CA ASP A 67 -9.18 -4.98 -25.83
C ASP A 67 -8.73 -5.66 -27.13
N ALA A 68 -9.49 -5.42 -28.21
CA ALA A 68 -9.24 -6.07 -29.49
C ALA A 68 -7.98 -5.55 -30.20
N GLU A 69 -7.54 -4.33 -29.91
CA GLU A 69 -6.34 -3.75 -30.49
C GLU A 69 -5.07 -4.34 -29.81
N VAL A 70 -5.12 -4.49 -28.48
CA VAL A 70 -4.04 -5.11 -27.70
C VAL A 70 -4.06 -6.63 -27.81
N GLY A 71 -5.23 -7.22 -28.06
CA GLY A 71 -5.42 -8.67 -28.18
C GLY A 71 -5.49 -9.42 -26.84
N MET A 72 -5.65 -8.71 -25.72
CA MET A 72 -5.72 -9.30 -24.38
C MET A 72 -6.62 -8.45 -23.44
N PRO A 73 -7.01 -9.00 -22.27
CA PRO A 73 -7.68 -8.22 -21.24
C PRO A 73 -6.77 -7.11 -20.68
N VAL A 74 -7.30 -5.89 -20.58
CA VAL A 74 -6.65 -4.72 -20.00
C VAL A 74 -7.55 -4.09 -18.93
N PRO A 75 -7.00 -3.33 -17.97
CA PRO A 75 -7.82 -2.60 -17.00
C PRO A 75 -8.78 -1.63 -17.67
N ASP A 76 -10.06 -1.70 -17.34
CA ASP A 76 -11.04 -0.72 -17.78
C ASP A 76 -10.92 0.57 -16.96
N MET A 77 -10.11 1.50 -17.43
CA MET A 77 -9.84 2.76 -16.73
C MET A 77 -11.08 3.68 -16.64
N SER A 78 -12.13 3.45 -17.43
CA SER A 78 -13.41 4.14 -17.25
C SER A 78 -14.14 3.69 -15.98
N ARG A 79 -13.73 2.55 -15.43
CA ARG A 79 -14.22 1.95 -14.18
C ARG A 79 -13.11 1.79 -13.14
N MET A 80 -12.11 2.65 -13.18
CA MET A 80 -10.96 2.59 -12.27
C MET A 80 -11.41 2.51 -10.81
N LEU A 81 -10.94 1.47 -10.10
CA LEU A 81 -11.21 1.24 -8.69
C LEU A 81 -12.69 1.07 -8.29
N SER A 82 -13.58 0.79 -9.26
CA SER A 82 -15.01 0.62 -9.00
C SER A 82 -15.39 -0.77 -8.45
N GLY A 83 -14.45 -1.70 -8.37
CA GLY A 83 -14.68 -3.06 -7.86
C GLY A 83 -15.37 -3.97 -8.86
N HIS A 84 -15.96 -5.06 -8.33
CA HIS A 84 -16.66 -6.04 -9.15
C HIS A 84 -17.90 -5.42 -9.81
N PRO A 85 -18.04 -5.53 -11.14
CA PRO A 85 -19.17 -4.91 -11.84
C PRO A 85 -20.51 -5.46 -11.38
N GLU A 86 -21.47 -4.59 -11.12
CA GLU A 86 -22.87 -4.95 -10.82
C GLU A 86 -23.41 -5.88 -11.91
N GLY A 87 -23.99 -7.01 -11.51
CA GLY A 87 -24.56 -8.00 -12.43
C GLY A 87 -23.55 -8.86 -13.18
N ALA A 88 -22.24 -8.69 -12.98
CA ALA A 88 -21.25 -9.58 -13.58
C ALA A 88 -21.34 -11.00 -12.98
N PRO A 89 -21.06 -12.04 -13.79
CA PRO A 89 -21.20 -13.42 -13.32
C PRO A 89 -20.11 -13.79 -12.31
N ASP A 90 -20.47 -14.68 -11.38
CA ASP A 90 -19.51 -15.35 -10.51
C ASP A 90 -18.46 -16.14 -11.32
N PRO A 91 -17.30 -16.46 -10.71
CA PRO A 91 -16.36 -17.37 -11.32
C PRO A 91 -17.00 -18.71 -11.64
N ALA A 92 -16.83 -19.20 -12.87
CA ALA A 92 -17.30 -20.50 -13.29
C ALA A 92 -16.51 -21.64 -12.62
N GLY A 93 -17.17 -22.75 -12.34
CA GLY A 93 -16.53 -23.92 -11.72
C GLY A 93 -16.37 -23.81 -10.20
N ALA A 94 -15.51 -24.65 -9.64
CA ALA A 94 -15.14 -24.70 -8.24
C ALA A 94 -13.64 -24.95 -8.12
N PRO A 95 -12.97 -24.52 -7.03
CA PRO A 95 -11.60 -24.94 -6.75
C PRO A 95 -11.52 -26.47 -6.72
N ALA A 96 -10.48 -27.04 -7.36
CA ALA A 96 -10.28 -28.47 -7.47
C ALA A 96 -8.94 -28.88 -6.85
N GLY A 97 -8.92 -29.99 -6.14
CA GLY A 97 -7.70 -30.52 -5.54
C GLY A 97 -7.07 -29.55 -4.55
N HIS A 98 -5.87 -29.08 -4.89
CA HIS A 98 -5.09 -28.14 -4.07
C HIS A 98 -5.24 -26.67 -4.49
N ASP A 99 -6.17 -26.35 -5.39
CA ASP A 99 -6.38 -24.99 -5.86
C ASP A 99 -6.87 -24.09 -4.73
N MET A 100 -6.28 -22.90 -4.65
CA MET A 100 -6.69 -21.88 -3.68
C MET A 100 -8.00 -21.20 -4.06
N GLY A 101 -8.37 -21.19 -5.34
CA GLY A 101 -9.60 -20.59 -5.83
C GLY A 101 -9.68 -20.47 -7.34
N VAL A 102 -10.84 -20.01 -7.80
CA VAL A 102 -11.11 -19.66 -9.20
C VAL A 102 -11.41 -18.16 -9.27
N ILE A 103 -10.84 -17.50 -10.28
CA ILE A 103 -10.99 -16.06 -10.50
C ILE A 103 -11.83 -15.84 -11.75
N ASN A 104 -12.72 -14.86 -11.75
CA ASN A 104 -13.48 -14.51 -12.94
C ASN A 104 -12.62 -13.73 -13.97
N ALA A 105 -13.14 -13.62 -15.20
CA ALA A 105 -12.42 -12.97 -16.30
C ALA A 105 -12.12 -11.46 -16.07
N THR A 106 -12.88 -10.80 -15.21
CA THR A 106 -12.65 -9.40 -14.85
C THR A 106 -11.63 -9.20 -13.73
N MET A 107 -11.09 -10.27 -13.15
CA MET A 107 -10.17 -10.27 -11.99
C MET A 107 -10.76 -9.65 -10.71
N THR A 108 -12.08 -9.54 -10.60
CA THR A 108 -12.77 -8.80 -9.53
C THR A 108 -13.63 -9.67 -8.62
N SER A 109 -13.75 -10.97 -8.90
CA SER A 109 -14.39 -11.93 -8.00
C SER A 109 -13.61 -13.23 -7.91
N PHE A 110 -13.65 -13.84 -6.71
CA PHE A 110 -12.83 -14.99 -6.32
C PHE A 110 -13.73 -16.02 -5.65
N LYS A 111 -13.82 -17.22 -6.23
CA LYS A 111 -14.48 -18.36 -5.61
C LYS A 111 -13.43 -19.18 -4.87
N LEU A 112 -13.44 -19.08 -3.56
CA LEU A 112 -12.50 -19.69 -2.63
C LEU A 112 -13.15 -20.92 -1.96
N PRO A 113 -12.39 -21.79 -1.26
CA PRO A 113 -12.96 -22.96 -0.59
C PRO A 113 -14.06 -22.65 0.41
N PHE A 114 -14.07 -21.45 0.96
CA PHE A 114 -15.03 -20.98 1.96
C PHE A 114 -16.18 -20.14 1.40
N GLY A 115 -16.18 -19.80 0.11
CA GLY A 115 -17.24 -19.02 -0.54
C GLY A 115 -16.75 -18.09 -1.63
N THR A 116 -17.65 -17.28 -2.19
CA THR A 116 -17.35 -16.30 -3.22
C THR A 116 -17.23 -14.90 -2.61
N VAL A 117 -16.15 -14.20 -2.95
CA VAL A 117 -15.86 -12.84 -2.51
C VAL A 117 -15.71 -11.92 -3.72
N TYR A 118 -16.01 -10.64 -3.51
CA TYR A 118 -15.99 -9.61 -4.56
C TYR A 118 -15.16 -8.42 -4.10
N THR A 119 -14.44 -7.81 -5.04
CA THR A 119 -13.67 -6.61 -4.76
C THR A 119 -14.59 -5.40 -4.60
N ALA A 120 -14.36 -4.63 -3.55
CA ALA A 120 -15.20 -3.49 -3.20
C ALA A 120 -15.03 -2.31 -4.16
N ASN A 121 -16.07 -1.48 -4.28
CA ASN A 121 -16.00 -0.17 -4.89
C ASN A 121 -15.21 0.80 -3.98
N LEU A 122 -14.03 1.22 -4.43
CA LEU A 122 -13.15 2.16 -3.71
C LEU A 122 -13.32 3.60 -4.18
N THR A 123 -14.21 3.88 -5.14
CA THR A 123 -14.49 5.24 -5.60
C THR A 123 -15.29 6.03 -4.56
N PRO A 124 -15.29 7.38 -4.62
CA PRO A 124 -16.02 8.20 -3.65
C PRO A 124 -17.53 8.29 -3.95
N ASP A 125 -18.13 7.22 -4.48
CA ASP A 125 -19.58 7.12 -4.56
C ASP A 125 -20.16 6.97 -3.16
N LYS A 126 -21.20 7.77 -2.84
CA LYS A 126 -21.74 7.86 -1.49
C LYS A 126 -22.55 6.64 -1.06
N ASP A 127 -23.19 5.99 -2.03
CA ASP A 127 -24.12 4.88 -1.75
C ASP A 127 -23.42 3.52 -1.85
N THR A 128 -22.50 3.38 -2.80
CA THR A 128 -21.91 2.08 -3.15
C THR A 128 -20.40 2.00 -2.96
N GLY A 129 -19.75 3.12 -2.62
CA GLY A 129 -18.28 3.22 -2.46
C GLY A 129 -17.84 3.82 -1.12
N LEU A 130 -16.74 4.57 -1.17
CA LEU A 130 -16.13 5.17 0.02
C LEU A 130 -16.57 6.63 0.26
N GLY A 131 -17.56 7.15 -0.47
CA GLY A 131 -17.93 8.57 -0.41
C GLY A 131 -18.56 9.00 0.91
N SER A 132 -19.13 8.07 1.68
CA SER A 132 -19.65 8.32 3.03
C SER A 132 -18.66 8.00 4.16
N TRP A 133 -17.46 7.51 3.82
CA TRP A 133 -16.45 7.17 4.82
C TRP A 133 -15.66 8.41 5.25
N THR A 134 -15.26 8.41 6.52
CA THR A 134 -14.27 9.38 7.02
C THR A 134 -12.86 8.79 6.91
N GLU A 135 -11.86 9.67 6.94
CA GLU A 135 -10.45 9.27 6.97
C GLU A 135 -10.17 8.29 8.12
N ASP A 136 -10.69 8.58 9.32
CA ASP A 136 -10.53 7.71 10.49
C ASP A 136 -11.19 6.33 10.31
N MET A 137 -12.35 6.26 9.65
CA MET A 137 -12.99 4.99 9.33
C MET A 137 -12.10 4.15 8.40
N PHE A 138 -11.51 4.78 7.39
CA PHE A 138 -10.62 4.10 6.46
C PHE A 138 -9.35 3.60 7.15
N VAL A 139 -8.68 4.45 7.95
CA VAL A 139 -7.49 4.07 8.72
C VAL A 139 -7.81 2.88 9.63
N ARG A 140 -8.90 2.94 10.40
CA ARG A 140 -9.29 1.82 11.27
C ARG A 140 -9.62 0.56 10.48
N ALA A 141 -10.31 0.68 9.33
CA ALA A 141 -10.66 -0.48 8.52
C ALA A 141 -9.42 -1.25 8.06
N VAL A 142 -8.40 -0.57 7.54
CA VAL A 142 -7.16 -1.23 7.09
C VAL A 142 -6.25 -1.66 8.25
N ARG A 143 -6.38 -1.06 9.44
CA ARG A 143 -5.63 -1.48 10.64
C ARG A 143 -6.23 -2.73 11.30
N THR A 144 -7.56 -2.88 11.23
CA THR A 144 -8.28 -3.97 11.92
C THR A 144 -8.73 -5.09 10.98
N GLY A 145 -8.70 -4.87 9.67
CA GLY A 145 -9.26 -5.79 8.68
C GLY A 145 -10.79 -5.88 8.74
N ARG A 146 -11.47 -4.81 9.20
CA ARG A 146 -12.93 -4.77 9.34
C ARG A 146 -13.51 -3.56 8.63
N HIS A 147 -14.61 -3.76 7.92
CA HIS A 147 -15.36 -2.67 7.30
C HIS A 147 -15.82 -1.62 8.32
N MET A 148 -16.19 -0.44 7.82
CA MET A 148 -16.81 0.64 8.60
C MET A 148 -16.02 1.04 9.86
N GLY A 149 -14.69 1.03 9.77
CA GLY A 149 -13.85 1.46 10.90
C GLY A 149 -13.83 0.49 12.09
N GLY A 150 -14.03 -0.79 11.85
CA GLY A 150 -13.93 -1.84 12.85
C GLY A 150 -15.26 -2.42 13.34
N ASN A 151 -16.39 -1.83 12.94
CA ASN A 151 -17.73 -2.28 13.36
C ASN A 151 -18.43 -3.17 12.32
N GLY A 152 -17.85 -3.31 11.13
CA GLY A 152 -18.43 -4.10 10.05
C GLY A 152 -17.86 -5.51 9.94
N ARG A 153 -18.29 -6.21 8.91
CA ARG A 153 -17.80 -7.55 8.56
C ARG A 153 -16.27 -7.54 8.33
N PRO A 154 -15.60 -8.69 8.44
CA PRO A 154 -14.17 -8.78 8.09
C PRO A 154 -13.93 -8.44 6.60
N ILE A 155 -12.80 -7.82 6.30
CA ILE A 155 -12.27 -7.69 4.95
C ILE A 155 -11.75 -9.07 4.56
N LEU A 156 -12.37 -9.69 3.56
CA LEU A 156 -12.11 -11.08 3.24
C LEU A 156 -10.86 -11.26 2.36
N PRO A 157 -10.17 -12.41 2.47
CA PRO A 157 -9.16 -12.79 1.50
C PRO A 157 -9.77 -12.82 0.08
N PRO A 158 -8.98 -12.54 -0.99
CA PRO A 158 -7.52 -12.39 -0.99
C PRO A 158 -7.02 -10.95 -0.71
N MET A 159 -7.87 -10.01 -0.26
CA MET A 159 -7.43 -8.64 0.02
C MET A 159 -6.27 -8.64 1.04
N PRO A 160 -5.06 -8.16 0.66
CA PRO A 160 -3.89 -8.16 1.54
C PRO A 160 -3.89 -6.96 2.51
N TRP A 161 -5.03 -6.72 3.16
CA TRP A 161 -5.20 -5.58 4.09
C TRP A 161 -4.13 -5.50 5.19
N PRO A 162 -3.53 -6.63 5.70
CA PRO A 162 -2.48 -6.52 6.69
C PRO A 162 -1.23 -5.80 6.18
N ASN A 163 -0.95 -5.88 4.87
CA ASN A 163 0.18 -5.17 4.27
C ASN A 163 -0.12 -3.66 4.16
N VAL A 164 -1.33 -3.30 3.72
CA VAL A 164 -1.79 -1.90 3.71
C VAL A 164 -1.80 -1.33 5.13
N GLY A 165 -2.22 -2.14 6.10
CA GLY A 165 -2.24 -1.79 7.51
C GLY A 165 -0.85 -1.54 8.14
N GLN A 166 0.26 -1.86 7.47
CA GLN A 166 1.63 -1.56 7.93
C GLN A 166 2.15 -0.19 7.47
N LEU A 167 1.48 0.46 6.53
CA LEU A 167 1.83 1.81 6.11
C LEU A 167 1.74 2.79 7.29
N SER A 168 2.45 3.91 7.23
CA SER A 168 2.27 4.99 8.19
C SER A 168 0.86 5.55 8.14
N ASP A 169 0.38 6.17 9.22
CA ASP A 169 -0.94 6.83 9.20
C ASP A 169 -1.01 7.90 8.11
N GLY A 170 0.09 8.66 7.90
CA GLY A 170 0.18 9.64 6.84
C GLY A 170 0.01 9.03 5.44
N ASP A 171 0.60 7.85 5.20
CA ASP A 171 0.46 7.15 3.93
C ASP A 171 -0.95 6.55 3.74
N ILE A 172 -1.57 5.97 4.78
CA ILE A 172 -2.95 5.48 4.70
C ILE A 172 -3.92 6.64 4.41
N LYS A 173 -3.72 7.79 5.09
CA LYS A 173 -4.50 9.01 4.84
C LYS A 173 -4.28 9.56 3.42
N ALA A 174 -3.07 9.48 2.90
CA ALA A 174 -2.77 9.84 1.52
C ALA A 174 -3.49 8.93 0.52
N VAL A 175 -3.52 7.60 0.75
CA VAL A 175 -4.32 6.67 -0.05
C VAL A 175 -5.78 7.08 -0.03
N PHE A 176 -6.36 7.34 1.14
CA PHE A 176 -7.75 7.77 1.25
C PHE A 176 -8.01 9.10 0.53
N ALA A 177 -7.12 10.09 0.68
CA ALA A 177 -7.23 11.37 -0.01
C ALA A 177 -7.25 11.21 -1.55
N PHE A 178 -6.43 10.30 -2.09
CA PHE A 178 -6.47 9.97 -3.51
C PHE A 178 -7.80 9.31 -3.91
N LEU A 179 -8.27 8.31 -3.16
CA LEU A 179 -9.54 7.62 -3.42
C LEU A 179 -10.74 8.58 -3.37
N GLN A 180 -10.67 9.62 -2.53
CA GLN A 180 -11.69 10.68 -2.48
C GLN A 180 -11.55 11.72 -3.60
N SER A 181 -10.45 11.74 -4.36
CA SER A 181 -10.19 12.71 -5.43
C SER A 181 -10.52 12.20 -6.84
N ILE A 182 -10.73 10.89 -7.00
CA ILE A 182 -11.07 10.29 -8.29
C ILE A 182 -12.58 10.41 -8.59
N PRO A 183 -13.02 10.21 -9.84
CA PRO A 183 -14.45 10.22 -10.17
C PRO A 183 -15.25 9.19 -9.38
N ALA A 184 -16.39 9.60 -8.84
CA ALA A 184 -17.34 8.68 -8.22
C ALA A 184 -17.99 7.80 -9.29
N ILE A 185 -18.03 6.49 -9.06
CA ILE A 185 -18.66 5.51 -9.94
C ILE A 185 -19.67 4.72 -9.12
N ARG A 186 -20.96 4.89 -9.42
CA ARG A 186 -21.98 4.06 -8.79
C ARG A 186 -21.83 2.62 -9.30
N ASN A 187 -21.61 1.68 -8.40
CA ASN A 187 -21.47 0.26 -8.70
C ASN A 187 -21.82 -0.55 -7.46
N ASP A 188 -23.00 -1.18 -7.46
CA ASP A 188 -23.48 -1.97 -6.34
C ASP A 188 -22.84 -3.36 -6.35
N VAL A 189 -21.72 -3.49 -5.63
CA VAL A 189 -20.97 -4.74 -5.51
C VAL A 189 -21.75 -5.73 -4.68
N PRO A 190 -21.98 -6.98 -5.14
CA PRO A 190 -22.72 -7.96 -4.37
C PRO A 190 -22.11 -8.24 -2.99
N ALA A 191 -22.95 -8.58 -2.03
CA ALA A 191 -22.48 -9.10 -0.75
C ALA A 191 -21.72 -10.43 -0.96
N PRO A 192 -20.65 -10.69 -0.19
CA PRO A 192 -19.92 -11.95 -0.31
C PRO A 192 -20.83 -13.14 0.03
N LYS A 193 -20.73 -14.20 -0.77
CA LYS A 193 -21.46 -15.48 -0.56
C LYS A 193 -20.62 -16.39 0.33
N VAL A 194 -20.50 -16.03 1.60
CA VAL A 194 -19.71 -16.73 2.63
C VAL A 194 -20.60 -16.94 3.84
N PRO A 195 -20.67 -18.18 4.41
CA PRO A 195 -21.46 -18.43 5.60
C PRO A 195 -21.04 -17.58 6.81
N ASP A 196 -21.97 -17.11 7.61
CA ASP A 196 -21.71 -16.25 8.77
C ASP A 196 -20.71 -16.85 9.74
N ALA A 197 -20.87 -18.15 10.06
CA ALA A 197 -19.93 -18.85 10.95
C ALA A 197 -18.48 -18.85 10.43
N VAL A 198 -18.29 -18.85 9.11
CA VAL A 198 -16.96 -18.74 8.48
C VAL A 198 -16.45 -17.30 8.59
N MET A 199 -17.31 -16.31 8.38
CA MET A 199 -16.94 -14.90 8.57
C MET A 199 -16.51 -14.61 10.01
N ASP A 200 -17.23 -15.13 10.98
CA ASP A 200 -16.89 -15.03 12.41
C ASP A 200 -15.54 -15.69 12.72
N GLY A 201 -15.29 -16.87 12.14
CA GLY A 201 -14.01 -17.58 12.24
C GLY A 201 -12.84 -16.79 11.66
N ILE A 202 -13.04 -16.16 10.50
CA ILE A 202 -12.04 -15.28 9.86
C ILE A 202 -11.77 -14.06 10.76
N ALA A 203 -12.81 -13.42 11.28
CA ALA A 203 -12.70 -12.28 12.16
C ALA A 203 -11.89 -12.60 13.42
N ALA A 204 -12.19 -13.73 14.08
CA ALA A 204 -11.43 -14.20 15.25
C ALA A 204 -9.97 -14.55 14.93
N SER A 205 -9.71 -15.06 13.70
CA SER A 205 -8.36 -15.34 13.23
C SER A 205 -7.55 -14.07 13.01
N TYR A 206 -8.18 -13.01 12.51
CA TYR A 206 -7.53 -11.69 12.35
C TYR A 206 -7.09 -11.10 13.69
N ASP A 207 -7.92 -11.18 14.71
CA ASP A 207 -7.57 -10.70 16.06
C ASP A 207 -6.32 -11.44 16.60
N LYS A 208 -6.24 -12.76 16.40
CA LYS A 208 -5.07 -13.56 16.78
C LYS A 208 -3.83 -13.20 15.95
N MET A 209 -4.00 -13.05 14.64
CA MET A 209 -2.92 -12.67 13.73
C MET A 209 -2.35 -11.30 14.09
N MET A 210 -3.19 -10.31 14.31
CA MET A 210 -2.75 -8.96 14.68
C MET A 210 -2.00 -8.94 16.01
N LYS A 211 -2.47 -9.66 17.02
CA LYS A 211 -1.75 -9.82 18.30
C LYS A 211 -0.34 -10.42 18.08
N LYS A 212 -0.25 -11.45 17.23
CA LYS A 212 1.06 -12.09 16.92
C LYS A 212 1.98 -11.14 16.17
N MET A 213 1.48 -10.42 15.18
CA MET A 213 2.27 -9.44 14.39
C MET A 213 2.79 -8.31 15.28
N HIS A 214 1.97 -7.74 16.14
CA HIS A 214 2.37 -6.69 17.08
C HIS A 214 3.45 -7.19 18.06
N ALA A 215 3.30 -8.41 18.60
CA ALA A 215 4.30 -8.99 19.48
C ALA A 215 5.67 -9.22 18.76
N GLN A 216 5.63 -9.69 17.52
CA GLN A 216 6.83 -9.85 16.69
C GLN A 216 7.52 -8.53 16.38
N ALA A 217 6.74 -7.50 15.99
CA ALA A 217 7.27 -6.17 15.73
C ALA A 217 7.93 -5.55 16.96
N ALA A 218 7.29 -5.69 18.14
CA ALA A 218 7.85 -5.22 19.40
C ALA A 218 9.17 -5.95 19.76
N ALA A 219 9.23 -7.26 19.56
CA ALA A 219 10.45 -8.04 19.79
C ALA A 219 11.61 -7.64 18.86
N GLN A 220 11.29 -7.38 17.56
CA GLN A 220 12.28 -6.92 16.59
C GLN A 220 12.80 -5.51 16.93
N ALA A 221 11.92 -4.61 17.34
CA ALA A 221 12.31 -3.27 17.78
C ALA A 221 13.24 -3.30 19.00
N ALA A 222 12.94 -4.14 19.99
CA ALA A 222 13.80 -4.34 21.17
C ALA A 222 15.18 -4.91 20.81
N ALA A 223 15.23 -5.91 19.91
CA ALA A 223 16.49 -6.49 19.43
C ALA A 223 17.34 -5.48 18.65
N GLY A 224 16.71 -4.65 17.80
CA GLY A 224 17.40 -3.58 17.05
C GLY A 224 18.02 -2.51 17.94
N GLN A 225 17.35 -2.14 19.04
CA GLN A 225 17.89 -1.20 20.03
C GLN A 225 19.13 -1.75 20.77
N THR A 226 19.15 -3.04 21.05
CA THR A 226 20.29 -3.70 21.72
C THR A 226 21.53 -3.75 20.84
N VAL A 227 21.37 -3.87 19.52
CA VAL A 227 22.48 -3.84 18.54
C VAL A 227 23.03 -2.42 18.34
N ALA A 228 22.20 -1.40 18.40
CA ALA A 228 22.60 0.00 18.23
C ALA A 228 23.35 0.58 19.46
N GLN A 229 23.29 -0.09 20.62
CA GLN A 229 23.95 0.29 21.87
C GLN A 229 25.29 -0.43 22.11
N ARG A 230 25.75 -1.26 21.20
CA ARG A 230 27.05 -1.95 21.22
C ARG A 230 27.98 -1.38 20.17
#